data_fef71a83208c5421fc20804e8882ec6f
#
_entry.id   fef71a83208c5421fc20804e8882ec6f
#
_cell.length_a   1.000
_cell.length_b   1.000
_cell.length_c   1.000
_cell.angle_alpha   90.00
_cell.angle_beta   90.00
_cell.angle_gamma   90.00
#
_symmetry.space_group_name_H-M   'P 1'
#
loop_
_entity.id
_entity.type
_entity.pdbx_description
1 polymer ?
#
loop_
_entity_poly.entity_id
_entity_poly.type
_entity_poly.pdbx_seq_one_letter_code
_entity_poly.pdbx_strand_id
1 'polypeptide(L)'
;MSLLSDSAPIGLLPRRLAWDVLQAVAAGAYADVALERVLRERDLKPSDRGLVTELAYGAIRQRRTLDAWLDRLGKVPAEKQPPKLRWLLHVGLYQLLLMERIPDSAAVNTAVELAKISKGLARLAPVVNGVLRAALRTREAGETLPLPNDLPAQLAQAHSLPDWFTQLLVEWRGAEG
;
A
#
# COMPACT_ATOMS: atom_id res chain seq x y z
N MET A 1 13.70 14.75 16.80
CA MET A 1 13.51 14.14 18.14
C MET A 1 12.70 12.87 17.97
N SER A 2 13.33 11.73 18.25
CA SER A 2 12.76 10.40 18.03
C SER A 2 11.69 10.10 19.08
N LEU A 3 10.41 10.05 18.68
CA LEU A 3 9.29 9.62 19.53
C LEU A 3 9.05 8.11 19.46
N LEU A 4 10.02 7.34 18.95
CA LEU A 4 9.95 5.89 19.01
C LEU A 4 10.63 5.47 20.33
N SER A 5 9.81 5.29 21.38
CA SER A 5 10.25 4.71 22.64
C SER A 5 10.76 3.27 22.42
N ASP A 6 11.59 2.76 23.33
CA ASP A 6 12.11 1.38 23.34
C ASP A 6 11.05 0.26 23.29
N SER A 7 9.78 0.61 23.32
CA SER A 7 8.62 -0.28 23.24
C SER A 7 7.94 -0.34 21.87
N ALA A 8 8.51 0.28 20.83
CA ALA A 8 7.90 0.28 19.49
C ALA A 8 7.92 -1.14 18.89
N PRO A 9 6.84 -1.58 18.22
CA PRO A 9 6.79 -2.88 17.57
C PRO A 9 7.95 -3.08 16.59
N ILE A 10 8.53 -4.28 16.61
CA ILE A 10 9.62 -4.65 15.69
C ILE A 10 9.17 -4.42 14.24
N GLY A 11 10.00 -3.72 13.45
CA GLY A 11 9.71 -3.42 12.05
C GLY A 11 8.76 -2.25 11.83
N LEU A 12 8.44 -1.46 12.86
CA LEU A 12 7.61 -0.26 12.72
C LEU A 12 8.30 0.80 11.85
N LEU A 13 9.60 1.04 12.11
CA LEU A 13 10.36 2.07 11.42
C LEU A 13 10.42 1.88 9.89
N PRO A 14 10.80 0.72 9.34
CA PRO A 14 10.81 0.55 7.88
C PRO A 14 9.42 0.75 7.24
N ARG A 15 8.36 0.34 7.89
CA ARG A 15 6.98 0.55 7.40
C ARG A 15 6.58 2.02 7.46
N ARG A 16 6.99 2.71 8.51
CA ARG A 16 6.84 4.18 8.62
C ARG A 16 7.52 4.89 7.46
N LEU A 17 8.77 4.55 7.19
CA LEU A 17 9.56 5.17 6.12
C LEU A 17 8.97 4.89 4.73
N ALA A 18 8.50 3.66 4.46
CA ALA A 18 7.81 3.34 3.22
C ALA A 18 6.52 4.19 3.07
N TRP A 19 5.75 4.33 4.13
CA TRP A 19 4.57 5.19 4.14
C TRP A 19 4.90 6.67 3.91
N ASP A 20 5.99 7.17 4.49
CA ASP A 20 6.48 8.53 4.25
C ASP A 20 6.86 8.75 2.77
N VAL A 21 7.49 7.75 2.12
CA VAL A 21 7.77 7.78 0.68
C VAL A 21 6.47 7.89 -0.13
N LEU A 22 5.46 7.08 0.17
CA LEU A 22 4.17 7.13 -0.54
C LEU A 22 3.49 8.48 -0.40
N GLN A 23 3.55 9.09 0.78
CA GLN A 23 3.01 10.43 1.02
C GLN A 23 3.76 11.49 0.20
N ALA A 24 5.09 11.41 0.15
CA ALA A 24 5.91 12.32 -0.64
C ALA A 24 5.62 12.21 -2.15
N VAL A 25 5.48 10.98 -2.67
CA VAL A 25 5.12 10.73 -4.07
C VAL A 25 3.72 11.25 -4.38
N ALA A 26 2.76 11.06 -3.47
CA ALA A 26 1.42 11.62 -3.62
C ALA A 26 1.40 13.16 -3.63
N ALA A 27 2.38 13.78 -2.96
CA ALA A 27 2.59 15.24 -2.98
C ALA A 27 3.41 15.74 -4.19
N GLY A 28 3.80 14.86 -5.12
CA GLY A 28 4.48 15.21 -6.36
C GLY A 28 5.98 14.91 -6.42
N ALA A 29 6.55 14.27 -5.39
CA ALA A 29 7.96 13.86 -5.43
C ALA A 29 8.15 12.66 -6.37
N TYR A 30 9.33 12.57 -7.00
CA TYR A 30 9.74 11.35 -7.69
C TYR A 30 10.05 10.25 -6.67
N ALA A 31 9.66 9.01 -7.00
CA ALA A 31 9.73 7.88 -6.09
C ALA A 31 11.17 7.54 -5.64
N ASP A 32 12.12 7.58 -6.58
CA ASP A 32 13.54 7.35 -6.32
C ASP A 32 14.13 8.43 -5.40
N VAL A 33 13.80 9.70 -5.64
CA VAL A 33 14.25 10.83 -4.81
C VAL A 33 13.68 10.73 -3.39
N ALA A 34 12.38 10.44 -3.26
CA ALA A 34 11.73 10.28 -1.97
C ALA A 34 12.32 9.10 -1.18
N LEU A 35 12.55 7.97 -1.86
CA LEU A 35 13.15 6.78 -1.24
C LEU A 35 14.59 7.04 -0.80
N GLU A 36 15.42 7.60 -1.69
CA GLU A 36 16.83 7.91 -1.38
C GLU A 36 16.92 8.83 -0.15
N ARG A 37 16.08 9.84 -0.08
CA ARG A 37 16.03 10.77 1.05
C ARG A 37 15.80 10.05 2.38
N VAL A 38 14.74 9.24 2.48
CA VAL A 38 14.43 8.54 3.75
C VAL A 38 15.49 7.52 4.13
N LEU A 39 16.15 6.90 3.15
CA LEU A 39 17.22 5.93 3.39
C LEU A 39 18.54 6.58 3.79
N ARG A 40 18.80 7.81 3.35
CA ARG A 40 20.00 8.57 3.70
C ARG A 40 19.93 9.15 5.09
N GLU A 41 18.76 9.62 5.49
CA GLU A 41 18.55 10.29 6.79
C GLU A 41 18.55 9.33 7.99
N ARG A 42 18.66 8.00 7.74
CA ARG A 42 18.54 6.98 8.78
C ARG A 42 19.63 5.92 8.66
N ASP A 43 20.18 5.56 9.79
CA ASP A 43 21.05 4.39 9.90
C ASP A 43 20.17 3.13 10.04
N LEU A 44 19.95 2.45 8.92
CA LEU A 44 19.10 1.27 8.82
C LEU A 44 19.95 0.03 8.53
N LYS A 45 19.57 -1.07 9.17
CA LYS A 45 20.10 -2.39 8.80
C LYS A 45 19.78 -2.71 7.33
N PRO A 46 20.63 -3.49 6.63
CA PRO A 46 20.37 -3.86 5.23
C PRO A 46 19.00 -4.48 5.00
N SER A 47 18.51 -5.33 5.91
CA SER A 47 17.17 -5.93 5.85
C SER A 47 16.05 -4.89 5.89
N ASP A 48 16.20 -3.87 6.75
CA ASP A 48 15.20 -2.80 6.89
C ASP A 48 15.21 -1.88 5.66
N ARG A 49 16.41 -1.57 5.12
CA ARG A 49 16.54 -0.84 3.85
C ARG A 49 15.84 -1.58 2.70
N GLY A 50 16.05 -2.89 2.61
CA GLY A 50 15.36 -3.74 1.63
C GLY A 50 13.86 -3.71 1.80
N LEU A 51 13.36 -3.79 3.03
CA LEU A 51 11.91 -3.73 3.32
C LEU A 51 11.30 -2.37 2.96
N VAL A 52 11.96 -1.26 3.30
CA VAL A 52 11.49 0.08 2.88
C VAL A 52 11.37 0.17 1.36
N THR A 53 12.40 -0.27 0.64
CA THR A 53 12.46 -0.23 -0.83
C THR A 53 11.34 -1.08 -1.44
N GLU A 54 11.17 -2.31 -0.98
CA GLU A 54 10.14 -3.23 -1.47
C GLU A 54 8.74 -2.69 -1.22
N LEU A 55 8.46 -2.22 -0.02
CA LEU A 55 7.15 -1.68 0.33
C LEU A 55 6.81 -0.41 -0.45
N ALA A 56 7.78 0.52 -0.57
CA ALA A 56 7.55 1.77 -1.29
C ALA A 56 7.32 1.52 -2.78
N TYR A 57 8.26 0.88 -3.47
CA TYR A 57 8.13 0.64 -4.91
C TYR A 57 7.02 -0.35 -5.24
N GLY A 58 6.83 -1.38 -4.42
CA GLY A 58 5.77 -2.36 -4.62
C GLY A 58 4.38 -1.72 -4.53
N ALA A 59 4.14 -0.92 -3.49
CA ALA A 59 2.86 -0.22 -3.34
C ALA A 59 2.62 0.82 -4.45
N ILE A 60 3.66 1.52 -4.90
CA ILE A 60 3.55 2.47 -6.02
C ILE A 60 3.18 1.72 -7.31
N ARG A 61 3.88 0.64 -7.63
CA ARG A 61 3.62 -0.17 -8.84
C ARG A 61 2.23 -0.80 -8.82
N GLN A 62 1.76 -1.24 -7.65
CA GLN A 62 0.48 -1.94 -7.48
C GLN A 62 -0.67 -1.00 -7.06
N ARG A 63 -0.50 0.29 -7.21
CA ARG A 63 -1.43 1.29 -6.69
C ARG A 63 -2.88 1.03 -7.10
N ARG A 64 -3.16 0.73 -8.36
CA ARG A 64 -4.53 0.49 -8.85
C ARG A 64 -5.13 -0.80 -8.29
N THR A 65 -4.34 -1.85 -8.24
CA THR A 65 -4.75 -3.12 -7.63
C THR A 65 -5.06 -2.94 -6.15
N LEU A 66 -4.23 -2.17 -5.44
CA LEU A 66 -4.45 -1.87 -4.02
C LEU A 66 -5.69 -0.98 -3.81
N ASP A 67 -5.94 -0.01 -4.68
CA ASP A 67 -7.17 0.78 -4.66
C ASP A 67 -8.42 -0.09 -4.90
N ALA A 68 -8.37 -1.01 -5.86
CA ALA A 68 -9.47 -1.94 -6.11
C ALA A 68 -9.75 -2.86 -4.90
N TRP A 69 -8.71 -3.28 -4.18
CA TRP A 69 -8.88 -3.98 -2.91
C TRP A 69 -9.52 -3.09 -1.84
N LEU A 70 -9.11 -1.82 -1.73
CA LEU A 70 -9.72 -0.88 -0.79
C LEU A 70 -11.20 -0.63 -1.10
N ASP A 71 -11.55 -0.51 -2.37
CA ASP A 71 -12.94 -0.34 -2.82
C ASP A 71 -13.81 -1.55 -2.44
N ARG A 72 -13.24 -2.76 -2.51
CA ARG A 72 -13.92 -3.99 -2.12
C ARG A 72 -14.05 -4.16 -0.60
N LEU A 73 -12.99 -3.85 0.14
CA LEU A 73 -12.87 -4.16 1.58
C LEU A 73 -13.36 -3.02 2.48
N GLY A 74 -13.29 -1.79 1.97
CA GLY A 74 -13.64 -0.59 2.72
C GLY A 74 -15.10 -0.16 2.51
N LYS A 75 -15.59 0.65 3.45
CA LYS A 75 -16.91 1.30 3.31
C LYS A 75 -16.86 2.59 2.49
N VAL A 76 -15.67 3.16 2.33
CA VAL A 76 -15.42 4.41 1.62
C VAL A 76 -14.47 4.09 0.46
N PRO A 77 -14.80 4.50 -0.78
CA PRO A 77 -13.94 4.30 -1.93
C PRO A 77 -12.53 4.86 -1.72
N ALA A 78 -11.53 4.18 -2.27
CA ALA A 78 -10.12 4.54 -2.09
C ALA A 78 -9.82 6.01 -2.42
N GLU A 79 -10.40 6.52 -3.52
CA GLU A 79 -10.23 7.92 -3.95
C GLU A 79 -10.80 8.96 -2.99
N LYS A 80 -11.79 8.57 -2.18
CA LYS A 80 -12.47 9.44 -1.18
C LYS A 80 -11.87 9.32 0.21
N GLN A 81 -10.94 8.42 0.41
CA GLN A 81 -10.27 8.28 1.70
C GLN A 81 -9.26 9.41 1.93
N PRO A 82 -9.04 9.82 3.20
CA PRO A 82 -7.94 10.71 3.52
C PRO A 82 -6.62 10.16 2.96
N PRO A 83 -5.81 10.96 2.24
CA PRO A 83 -4.59 10.46 1.58
C PRO A 83 -3.67 9.67 2.52
N LYS A 84 -3.42 10.17 3.72
CA LYS A 84 -2.58 9.47 4.72
C LYS A 84 -3.11 8.08 5.06
N LEU A 85 -4.44 7.93 5.21
CA LEU A 85 -5.08 6.64 5.49
C LEU A 85 -4.91 5.70 4.31
N ARG A 86 -5.23 6.17 3.10
CA ARG A 86 -5.14 5.37 1.87
C ARG A 86 -3.74 4.80 1.70
N TRP A 87 -2.70 5.63 1.83
CA TRP A 87 -1.32 5.16 1.67
C TRP A 87 -0.86 4.23 2.79
N LEU A 88 -1.33 4.43 4.02
CA LEU A 88 -1.06 3.49 5.10
C LEU A 88 -1.70 2.12 4.84
N LEU A 89 -2.94 2.10 4.36
CA LEU A 89 -3.63 0.89 3.96
C LEU A 89 -2.94 0.20 2.77
N HIS A 90 -2.40 0.94 1.81
CA HIS A 90 -1.60 0.37 0.73
C HIS A 90 -0.37 -0.38 1.27
N VAL A 91 0.36 0.19 2.22
CA VAL A 91 1.51 -0.50 2.86
C VAL A 91 1.06 -1.79 3.55
N GLY A 92 -0.06 -1.76 4.27
CA GLY A 92 -0.61 -2.94 4.93
C GLY A 92 -1.09 -4.02 3.95
N LEU A 93 -1.91 -3.63 2.96
CA LEU A 93 -2.46 -4.55 1.96
C LEU A 93 -1.38 -5.17 1.08
N TYR A 94 -0.37 -4.39 0.67
CA TYR A 94 0.75 -4.91 -0.12
C TYR A 94 1.44 -6.06 0.61
N GLN A 95 1.69 -5.91 1.90
CA GLN A 95 2.29 -6.98 2.71
C GLN A 95 1.41 -8.22 2.81
N LEU A 96 0.10 -8.03 3.05
CA LEU A 96 -0.83 -9.14 3.27
C LEU A 96 -1.17 -9.91 2.00
N LEU A 97 -1.24 -9.22 0.86
CA LEU A 97 -1.77 -9.78 -0.38
C LEU A 97 -0.71 -10.09 -1.43
N LEU A 98 0.45 -9.42 -1.37
CA LEU A 98 1.45 -9.47 -2.43
C LEU A 98 2.87 -9.85 -1.94
N MET A 99 3.08 -9.98 -0.64
CA MET A 99 4.34 -10.46 -0.05
C MET A 99 4.12 -11.80 0.68
N GLU A 100 5.01 -12.76 0.42
CA GLU A 100 4.86 -14.12 0.99
C GLU A 100 5.53 -14.30 2.36
N ARG A 101 6.49 -13.43 2.71
CA ARG A 101 7.38 -13.66 3.86
C ARG A 101 7.14 -12.73 5.04
N ILE A 102 6.07 -11.96 5.03
CA ILE A 102 5.73 -11.05 6.14
C ILE A 102 4.68 -11.73 7.03
N PRO A 103 4.93 -11.86 8.34
CA PRO A 103 3.90 -12.33 9.27
C PRO A 103 2.69 -11.39 9.24
N ASP A 104 1.49 -11.95 9.13
CA ASP A 104 0.24 -11.20 9.08
C ASP A 104 0.07 -10.27 10.28
N SER A 105 0.42 -10.76 11.47
CA SER A 105 0.40 -9.96 12.69
C SER A 105 1.32 -8.74 12.62
N ALA A 106 2.49 -8.88 12.00
CA ALA A 106 3.42 -7.76 11.85
C ALA A 106 2.85 -6.69 10.89
N ALA A 107 2.23 -7.10 9.78
CA ALA A 107 1.61 -6.17 8.84
C ALA A 107 0.44 -5.41 9.48
N VAL A 108 -0.46 -6.12 10.17
CA VAL A 108 -1.64 -5.52 10.81
C VAL A 108 -1.23 -4.64 12.00
N ASN A 109 -0.45 -5.16 12.95
CA ASN A 109 -0.13 -4.46 14.18
C ASN A 109 0.68 -3.19 13.93
N THR A 110 1.66 -3.23 13.03
CA THR A 110 2.44 -2.03 12.70
C THR A 110 1.61 -0.96 12.00
N ALA A 111 0.70 -1.33 11.10
CA ALA A 111 -0.20 -0.38 10.45
C ALA A 111 -1.15 0.29 11.45
N VAL A 112 -1.74 -0.49 12.36
CA VAL A 112 -2.61 0.03 13.42
C VAL A 112 -1.83 0.95 14.35
N GLU A 113 -0.62 0.59 14.73
CA GLU A 113 0.22 1.42 15.60
C GLU A 113 0.62 2.73 14.91
N LEU A 114 1.00 2.70 13.62
CA LEU A 114 1.28 3.89 12.84
C LEU A 114 0.06 4.83 12.77
N ALA A 115 -1.14 4.29 12.64
CA ALA A 115 -2.36 5.08 12.68
C ALA A 115 -2.56 5.76 14.05
N LYS A 116 -2.38 5.02 15.15
CA LYS A 116 -2.53 5.53 16.53
C LYS A 116 -1.59 6.68 16.85
N ILE A 117 -0.31 6.55 16.48
CA ILE A 117 0.72 7.56 16.79
C ILE A 117 0.73 8.73 15.81
N SER A 118 -0.03 8.66 14.71
CA SER A 118 -0.03 9.68 13.67
C SER A 118 -1.11 10.72 13.90
N LYS A 119 -0.69 11.98 13.92
CA LYS A 119 -1.63 13.10 14.05
C LYS A 119 -2.70 13.06 12.95
N GLY A 120 -3.96 13.07 13.37
CA GLY A 120 -5.12 13.04 12.48
C GLY A 120 -5.59 11.64 12.07
N LEU A 121 -4.85 10.57 12.35
CA LEU A 121 -5.27 9.20 12.05
C LEU A 121 -5.65 8.35 13.26
N ALA A 122 -5.37 8.78 14.48
CA ALA A 122 -5.59 7.97 15.68
C ALA A 122 -7.04 7.43 15.79
N ARG A 123 -8.03 8.24 15.42
CA ARG A 123 -9.46 7.83 15.40
C ARG A 123 -9.78 6.81 14.30
N LEU A 124 -8.94 6.68 13.30
CA LEU A 124 -9.10 5.75 12.18
C LEU A 124 -8.32 4.43 12.36
N ALA A 125 -7.61 4.26 13.47
CA ALA A 125 -6.93 3.01 13.78
C ALA A 125 -7.88 1.77 13.76
N PRO A 126 -9.13 1.84 14.26
CA PRO A 126 -10.10 0.75 14.09
C PRO A 126 -10.45 0.46 12.63
N VAL A 127 -10.50 1.48 11.77
CA VAL A 127 -10.73 1.31 10.33
C VAL A 127 -9.56 0.56 9.69
N VAL A 128 -8.33 0.96 10.00
CA VAL A 128 -7.11 0.26 9.54
C VAL A 128 -7.16 -1.22 9.93
N ASN A 129 -7.42 -1.51 11.20
CA ASN A 129 -7.53 -2.89 11.67
C ASN A 129 -8.65 -3.65 10.96
N GLY A 130 -9.82 -3.05 10.81
CA GLY A 130 -10.98 -3.66 10.15
C GLY A 130 -10.71 -4.04 8.69
N VAL A 131 -10.14 -3.12 7.91
CA VAL A 131 -9.80 -3.34 6.49
C VAL A 131 -8.74 -4.43 6.34
N LEU A 132 -7.65 -4.37 7.13
CA LEU A 132 -6.57 -5.36 7.01
C LEU A 132 -7.00 -6.75 7.47
N ARG A 133 -7.84 -6.86 8.49
CA ARG A 133 -8.41 -8.16 8.88
C ARG A 133 -9.42 -8.68 7.87
N ALA A 134 -10.16 -7.81 7.18
CA ALA A 134 -11.02 -8.22 6.07
C ALA A 134 -10.18 -8.76 4.91
N ALA A 135 -9.05 -8.12 4.59
CA ALA A 135 -8.11 -8.61 3.58
C ALA A 135 -7.58 -10.02 3.92
N LEU A 136 -7.25 -10.27 5.18
CA LEU A 136 -6.81 -11.61 5.63
C LEU A 136 -7.90 -12.66 5.41
N ARG A 137 -9.13 -12.39 5.83
CA ARG A 137 -10.26 -13.33 5.64
C ARG A 137 -10.51 -13.62 4.16
N THR A 138 -10.45 -12.59 3.31
CA THR A 138 -10.63 -12.72 1.87
C THR A 138 -9.51 -13.57 1.24
N ARG A 139 -8.27 -13.37 1.65
CA ARG A 139 -7.13 -14.20 1.22
C ARG A 139 -7.27 -15.65 1.69
N GLU A 140 -7.64 -15.88 2.94
CA GLU A 140 -7.85 -17.23 3.52
C GLU A 140 -8.99 -17.97 2.83
N ALA A 141 -10.03 -17.24 2.39
CA ALA A 141 -11.13 -17.78 1.61
C ALA A 141 -10.78 -18.05 0.14
N GLY A 142 -9.56 -17.69 -0.30
CA GLY A 142 -9.14 -17.84 -1.70
C GLY A 142 -9.87 -16.92 -2.67
N GLU A 143 -10.48 -15.84 -2.15
CA GLU A 143 -11.21 -14.89 -2.98
C GLU A 143 -10.26 -13.97 -3.75
N THR A 144 -10.62 -13.67 -4.99
CA THR A 144 -9.89 -12.74 -5.86
C THR A 144 -10.67 -11.46 -6.10
N LEU A 145 -9.99 -10.42 -6.58
CA LEU A 145 -10.65 -9.21 -7.04
C LEU A 145 -11.54 -9.54 -8.26
N PRO A 146 -12.80 -9.12 -8.25
CA PRO A 146 -13.62 -9.19 -9.47
C PRO A 146 -12.99 -8.27 -10.52
N LEU A 147 -12.89 -8.78 -11.75
CA LEU A 147 -12.43 -7.98 -12.87
C LEU A 147 -13.58 -7.13 -13.43
N PRO A 148 -13.32 -5.90 -13.86
CA PRO A 148 -14.29 -5.11 -14.64
C PRO A 148 -14.72 -5.83 -15.91
N ASN A 149 -15.87 -5.46 -16.47
CA ASN A 149 -16.37 -6.06 -17.72
C ASN A 149 -15.64 -5.53 -18.96
N ASP A 150 -15.02 -4.39 -18.86
CA ASP A 150 -14.31 -3.70 -19.94
C ASP A 150 -12.84 -4.13 -19.99
N LEU A 151 -12.35 -4.59 -21.15
CA LEU A 151 -10.99 -5.13 -21.29
C LEU A 151 -9.89 -4.13 -20.91
N PRO A 152 -9.89 -2.86 -21.35
CA PRO A 152 -8.92 -1.89 -20.86
C PRO A 152 -8.90 -1.75 -19.34
N ALA A 153 -10.08 -1.72 -18.72
CA ALA A 153 -10.18 -1.63 -17.25
C ALA A 153 -9.70 -2.91 -16.55
N GLN A 154 -9.94 -4.11 -17.14
CA GLN A 154 -9.37 -5.37 -16.64
C GLN A 154 -7.84 -5.32 -16.62
N LEU A 155 -7.24 -4.93 -17.74
CA LEU A 155 -5.77 -4.81 -17.85
C LEU A 155 -5.21 -3.77 -16.87
N ALA A 156 -5.90 -2.63 -16.75
CA ALA A 156 -5.53 -1.58 -15.82
C ALA A 156 -5.53 -2.07 -14.36
N GLN A 157 -6.55 -2.81 -13.96
CA GLN A 157 -6.66 -3.36 -12.61
C GLN A 157 -5.68 -4.51 -12.37
N ALA A 158 -5.60 -5.47 -13.29
CA ALA A 158 -4.77 -6.67 -13.15
C ALA A 158 -3.27 -6.34 -13.12
N HIS A 159 -2.84 -5.38 -13.91
CA HIS A 159 -1.43 -5.01 -14.08
C HIS A 159 -1.05 -3.65 -13.49
N SER A 160 -1.99 -3.00 -12.81
CA SER A 160 -1.79 -1.65 -12.22
C SER A 160 -1.29 -0.61 -13.23
N LEU A 161 -1.86 -0.63 -14.44
CA LEU A 161 -1.52 0.26 -15.55
C LEU A 161 -2.44 1.49 -15.60
N PRO A 162 -1.98 2.63 -16.16
CA PRO A 162 -2.84 3.78 -16.42
C PRO A 162 -3.94 3.46 -17.46
N ASP A 163 -5.15 4.04 -17.30
CA ASP A 163 -6.28 3.80 -18.21
C ASP A 163 -5.95 4.19 -19.65
N TRP A 164 -5.31 5.34 -19.86
CA TRP A 164 -4.92 5.79 -21.19
C TRP A 164 -4.00 4.79 -21.91
N PHE A 165 -3.12 4.13 -21.15
CA PHE A 165 -2.18 3.16 -21.72
C PHE A 165 -2.88 1.85 -22.09
N THR A 166 -3.78 1.36 -21.26
CA THR A 166 -4.54 0.13 -21.56
C THR A 166 -5.52 0.33 -22.69
N GLN A 167 -6.16 1.51 -22.80
CA GLN A 167 -6.96 1.88 -23.95
C GLN A 167 -6.14 1.85 -25.25
N LEU A 168 -4.97 2.48 -25.24
CA LEU A 168 -4.06 2.50 -26.38
C LEU A 168 -3.58 1.08 -26.76
N LEU A 169 -3.28 0.23 -25.81
CA LEU A 169 -2.88 -1.16 -26.06
C LEU A 169 -3.99 -1.95 -26.77
N VAL A 170 -5.24 -1.81 -26.31
CA VAL A 170 -6.39 -2.50 -26.92
C VAL A 170 -6.68 -1.97 -28.33
N GLU A 171 -6.54 -0.66 -28.55
CA GLU A 171 -6.69 -0.07 -29.88
C GLU A 171 -5.62 -0.58 -30.88
N TRP A 172 -4.37 -0.73 -30.41
CA TRP A 172 -3.25 -1.18 -31.27
C TRP A 172 -3.26 -2.67 -31.57
N ARG A 173 -3.64 -3.49 -30.57
CA ARG A 173 -3.58 -4.96 -30.68
C ARG A 173 -4.93 -5.59 -31.03
N GLY A 174 -6.02 -4.86 -30.88
CA GLY A 174 -7.35 -5.40 -30.86
C GLY A 174 -7.64 -6.17 -29.57
N ALA A 175 -8.90 -6.60 -29.40
CA ALA A 175 -9.35 -7.30 -28.20
C ALA A 175 -8.79 -8.73 -28.08
N GLU A 176 -8.18 -9.27 -29.14
CA GLU A 176 -7.64 -10.64 -29.23
C GLU A 176 -6.09 -10.67 -29.20
N GLY A 177 -5.44 -9.53 -28.99
CA GLY A 177 -3.97 -9.37 -29.03
C GLY A 177 -3.25 -9.61 -27.70
#